data_27c97cb48de196dd1dff4a41ff760eb6
#
_entry.id   27c97cb48de196dd1dff4a41ff760eb6
#
_cell.length_a   1.000
_cell.length_b   1.000
_cell.length_c   1.000
_cell.angle_alpha   90.00
_cell.angle_beta   90.00
_cell.angle_gamma   90.00
#
_symmetry.space_group_name_H-M   'P 1'
#
loop_
_entity.id
_entity.type
_entity.pdbx_description
1 polymer ?
#
loop_
_entity_poly.entity_id
_entity_poly.type
_entity_poly.pdbx_seq_one_letter_code
_entity_poly.pdbx_strand_id
1 'polypeptide(L)'
;SLPNEGKTTQSLALAQNFAGMGKSILLIECDIRRRVFGSELGFRDEIGLLSVLSGEVMLADAVQRDPQLGAVDVLVGDSGTSNPVDVFSSDTFRAFLTDARTVYDIIIIDTPPVLAVPDSRVIAQHADAILYAVKWNSTPRTAMREGMRLLETVNARISGLVLTQVDLKRMERSGYGAYGQYGKGYYSD
;
A
#
# COMPACT_ATOMS: atom_id res chain seq x y z
N SER A 1 11.56 -3.08 3.30
CA SER A 1 11.19 -1.83 3.53
C SER A 1 11.13 -1.40 4.97
N LEU A 2 11.46 -0.15 5.20
CA LEU A 2 11.59 0.50 6.49
C LEU A 2 10.43 1.48 6.74
N PRO A 3 10.25 2.02 7.95
CA PRO A 3 9.32 3.13 8.19
C PRO A 3 9.69 4.37 7.34
N ASN A 4 8.69 5.18 7.00
CA ASN A 4 8.84 6.46 6.27
C ASN A 4 9.48 6.34 4.86
N GLU A 5 9.30 5.22 4.19
CA GLU A 5 9.71 5.02 2.79
C GLU A 5 8.63 5.43 1.78
N GLY A 6 7.54 6.06 2.22
CA GLY A 6 6.50 6.58 1.33
C GLY A 6 5.54 5.52 0.79
N LYS A 7 5.36 4.38 1.48
CA LYS A 7 4.42 3.32 1.08
C LYS A 7 3.00 3.85 0.92
N THR A 8 2.47 4.45 1.97
CA THR A 8 1.12 5.05 1.99
C THR A 8 0.94 6.08 0.88
N THR A 9 1.93 6.95 0.66
CA THR A 9 1.91 7.92 -0.45
C THR A 9 1.82 7.23 -1.80
N GLN A 10 2.54 6.11 -1.99
CA GLN A 10 2.49 5.35 -3.24
C GLN A 10 1.15 4.61 -3.39
N SER A 11 0.59 4.07 -2.29
CA SER A 11 -0.72 3.42 -2.30
C SER A 11 -1.82 4.40 -2.72
N LEU A 12 -1.82 5.61 -2.17
CA LEU A 12 -2.74 6.69 -2.55
C LEU A 12 -2.57 7.12 -4.01
N ALA A 13 -1.32 7.36 -4.45
CA ALA A 13 -1.05 7.77 -5.82
C ALA A 13 -1.47 6.71 -6.85
N LEU A 14 -1.25 5.44 -6.57
CA LEU A 14 -1.69 4.33 -7.41
C LEU A 14 -3.22 4.25 -7.47
N ALA A 15 -3.88 4.35 -6.31
CA ALA A 15 -5.33 4.34 -6.23
C ALA A 15 -5.95 5.45 -7.08
N GLN A 16 -5.45 6.68 -6.95
CA GLN A 16 -5.89 7.83 -7.72
C GLN A 16 -5.66 7.63 -9.23
N ASN A 17 -4.50 7.12 -9.63
CA ASN A 17 -4.19 6.87 -11.04
C ASN A 17 -5.14 5.84 -11.66
N PHE A 18 -5.36 4.71 -11.01
CA PHE A 18 -6.27 3.68 -11.53
C PHE A 18 -7.73 4.15 -11.54
N ALA A 19 -8.17 4.92 -10.54
CA ALA A 19 -9.48 5.55 -10.56
C ALA A 19 -9.64 6.52 -11.73
N GLY A 20 -8.59 7.31 -12.05
CA GLY A 20 -8.54 8.16 -13.23
C GLY A 20 -8.61 7.40 -14.56
N MET A 21 -8.28 6.12 -14.58
CA MET A 21 -8.44 5.21 -15.72
C MET A 21 -9.83 4.55 -15.78
N GLY A 22 -10.75 4.95 -14.91
CA GLY A 22 -12.14 4.44 -14.86
C GLY A 22 -12.27 3.09 -14.16
N LYS A 23 -11.28 2.69 -13.33
CA LYS A 23 -11.35 1.47 -12.53
C LYS A 23 -12.03 1.70 -11.19
N SER A 24 -12.78 0.71 -10.71
CA SER A 24 -13.30 0.68 -9.34
C SER A 24 -12.20 0.23 -8.38
N ILE A 25 -11.87 1.06 -7.39
CA ILE A 25 -10.72 0.87 -6.51
C ILE A 25 -11.17 0.77 -5.06
N LEU A 26 -10.68 -0.27 -4.37
CA LEU A 26 -10.69 -0.34 -2.91
C LEU A 26 -9.25 -0.15 -2.41
N LEU A 27 -9.04 0.89 -1.60
CA LEU A 27 -7.78 1.12 -0.88
C LEU A 27 -7.97 0.73 0.58
N ILE A 28 -7.20 -0.24 1.06
CA ILE A 28 -7.31 -0.78 2.43
C ILE A 28 -6.07 -0.41 3.23
N GLU A 29 -6.26 0.20 4.39
CA GLU A 29 -5.20 0.40 5.37
C GLU A 29 -5.03 -0.85 6.25
N CYS A 30 -3.94 -1.59 6.03
CA CYS A 30 -3.57 -2.74 6.84
C CYS A 30 -2.42 -2.44 7.83
N ASP A 31 -1.94 -1.20 7.93
CA ASP A 31 -1.11 -0.76 9.06
C ASP A 31 -1.99 -0.34 10.25
N ILE A 32 -2.76 -1.30 10.77
CA ILE A 32 -3.68 -1.08 11.91
C ILE A 32 -2.97 -0.74 13.21
N ARG A 33 -1.62 -0.80 13.23
CA ARG A 33 -0.81 -0.37 14.37
C ARG A 33 -0.61 1.15 14.38
N ARG A 34 -0.41 1.76 13.20
CA ARG A 34 -0.18 3.20 13.06
C ARG A 34 -1.43 3.99 12.69
N ARG A 35 -2.31 3.41 11.90
CA ARG A 35 -3.57 4.03 11.45
C ARG A 35 -3.35 5.43 10.88
N VAL A 36 -2.51 5.51 9.86
CA VAL A 36 -2.05 6.77 9.25
C VAL A 36 -3.19 7.48 8.53
N PHE A 37 -4.17 6.73 7.99
CA PHE A 37 -5.30 7.29 7.26
C PHE A 37 -6.18 8.16 8.16
N GLY A 38 -6.45 7.72 9.38
CA GLY A 38 -7.17 8.53 10.36
C GLY A 38 -6.31 9.69 10.89
N SER A 39 -5.09 9.39 11.37
CA SER A 39 -4.25 10.34 12.09
C SER A 39 -3.62 11.43 11.23
N GLU A 40 -3.28 11.14 9.95
CA GLU A 40 -2.55 12.06 9.08
C GLU A 40 -3.38 12.51 7.85
N LEU A 41 -4.36 11.73 7.40
CA LEU A 41 -5.16 12.04 6.21
C LEU A 41 -6.59 12.50 6.52
N GLY A 42 -7.00 12.47 7.79
CA GLY A 42 -8.28 12.99 8.25
C GLY A 42 -9.49 12.10 7.96
N PHE A 43 -9.30 10.84 7.61
CA PHE A 43 -10.39 9.87 7.55
C PHE A 43 -10.88 9.52 8.96
N ARG A 44 -12.18 9.21 9.08
CA ARG A 44 -12.74 8.73 10.34
C ARG A 44 -12.32 7.29 10.57
N ASP A 45 -11.80 6.96 11.75
CA ASP A 45 -11.21 5.66 12.08
C ASP A 45 -11.94 4.91 13.21
N GLU A 46 -13.19 5.32 13.51
CA GLU A 46 -14.06 4.63 14.47
C GLU A 46 -14.61 3.30 13.89
N ILE A 47 -14.83 3.27 12.59
CA ILE A 47 -15.35 2.11 11.84
C ILE A 47 -14.39 1.87 10.67
N GLY A 48 -13.87 0.64 10.55
CA GLY A 48 -12.91 0.31 9.52
C GLY A 48 -12.81 -1.20 9.25
N LEU A 49 -11.62 -1.63 8.93
CA LEU A 49 -11.35 -3.02 8.52
C LEU A 49 -11.75 -4.06 9.57
N LEU A 50 -11.44 -3.82 10.86
CA LEU A 50 -11.75 -4.78 11.91
C LEU A 50 -13.25 -4.88 12.17
N SER A 51 -13.96 -3.74 12.11
CA SER A 51 -15.42 -3.69 12.23
C SER A 51 -16.11 -4.46 11.08
N VAL A 52 -15.55 -4.40 9.86
CA VAL A 52 -16.05 -5.19 8.72
C VAL A 52 -15.74 -6.68 8.92
N LEU A 53 -14.54 -7.03 9.35
CA LEU A 53 -14.13 -8.43 9.55
C LEU A 53 -14.88 -9.09 10.70
N SER A 54 -15.28 -8.35 11.73
CA SER A 54 -16.14 -8.86 12.81
C SER A 54 -17.60 -9.05 12.42
N GLY A 55 -18.00 -8.49 11.27
CA GLY A 55 -19.38 -8.51 10.80
C GLY A 55 -20.29 -7.46 11.47
N GLU A 56 -19.72 -6.51 12.23
CA GLU A 56 -20.48 -5.42 12.85
C GLU A 56 -21.04 -4.45 11.80
N VAL A 57 -20.29 -4.24 10.71
CA VAL A 57 -20.65 -3.27 9.66
C VAL A 57 -20.39 -3.90 8.28
N MET A 58 -21.25 -3.59 7.31
CA MET A 58 -21.04 -3.99 5.92
C MET A 58 -19.93 -3.16 5.28
N LEU A 59 -19.18 -3.73 4.34
CA LEU A 59 -18.11 -3.01 3.62
C LEU A 59 -18.61 -1.70 3.00
N ALA A 60 -19.80 -1.70 2.40
CA ALA A 60 -20.38 -0.53 1.76
C ALA A 60 -20.65 0.64 2.71
N ASP A 61 -20.88 0.36 4.01
CA ASP A 61 -21.13 1.36 5.04
C ASP A 61 -19.84 1.81 5.76
N ALA A 62 -18.77 1.01 5.66
CA ALA A 62 -17.48 1.29 6.28
C ALA A 62 -16.53 2.10 5.38
N VAL A 63 -16.67 1.99 4.06
CA VAL A 63 -15.79 2.71 3.13
C VAL A 63 -16.08 4.21 3.12
N GLN A 64 -15.02 4.98 2.96
CA GLN A 64 -15.08 6.44 2.89
C GLN A 64 -14.52 6.91 1.54
N ARG A 65 -14.95 8.10 1.10
CA ARG A 65 -14.47 8.73 -0.14
C ARG A 65 -13.90 10.10 0.15
N ASP A 66 -12.74 10.39 -0.42
CA ASP A 66 -12.17 11.72 -0.46
C ASP A 66 -12.29 12.26 -1.90
N PRO A 67 -12.87 13.45 -2.11
CA PRO A 67 -12.96 14.06 -3.43
C PRO A 67 -11.61 14.22 -4.15
N GLN A 68 -10.52 14.34 -3.41
CA GLN A 68 -9.17 14.46 -3.96
C GLN A 68 -8.65 13.13 -4.53
N LEU A 69 -9.14 12.01 -4.06
CA LEU A 69 -8.77 10.68 -4.54
C LEU A 69 -9.64 10.21 -5.72
N GLY A 70 -10.72 10.96 -6.08
CA GLY A 70 -11.65 10.56 -7.12
C GLY A 70 -12.52 9.38 -6.70
N ALA A 71 -12.74 8.42 -7.61
CA ALA A 71 -13.61 7.26 -7.38
C ALA A 71 -12.90 6.12 -6.63
N VAL A 72 -12.22 6.45 -5.52
CA VAL A 72 -11.57 5.48 -4.63
C VAL A 72 -12.41 5.29 -3.39
N ASP A 73 -12.77 4.05 -3.08
CA ASP A 73 -13.32 3.66 -1.79
C ASP A 73 -12.17 3.33 -0.84
N VAL A 74 -12.13 3.99 0.31
CA VAL A 74 -11.07 3.85 1.31
C VAL A 74 -11.61 3.12 2.52
N LEU A 75 -11.01 2.00 2.88
CA LEU A 75 -11.28 1.27 4.13
C LEU A 75 -10.11 1.50 5.08
N VAL A 76 -10.36 2.25 6.14
CA VAL A 76 -9.35 2.60 7.13
C VAL A 76 -9.05 1.44 8.08
N GLY A 77 -7.89 1.47 8.71
CA GLY A 77 -7.57 0.62 9.85
C GLY A 77 -8.19 1.19 11.12
N ASP A 78 -9.11 0.47 11.72
CA ASP A 78 -9.71 0.84 13.00
C ASP A 78 -8.98 0.22 14.19
N SER A 79 -9.33 0.67 15.39
CA SER A 79 -8.72 0.18 16.64
C SER A 79 -9.39 -1.11 17.09
N GLY A 80 -8.58 -2.09 17.47
CA GLY A 80 -9.05 -3.35 18.07
C GLY A 80 -8.01 -3.96 18.98
N THR A 81 -8.43 -4.93 19.78
CA THR A 81 -7.56 -5.68 20.69
C THR A 81 -6.92 -6.91 20.04
N SER A 82 -7.31 -7.23 18.81
CA SER A 82 -6.84 -8.40 18.08
C SER A 82 -5.38 -8.27 17.66
N ASN A 83 -4.65 -9.38 17.69
CA ASN A 83 -3.29 -9.42 17.12
C ASN A 83 -3.36 -9.32 15.58
N PRO A 84 -2.69 -8.35 14.94
CA PRO A 84 -2.76 -8.18 13.49
C PRO A 84 -2.37 -9.42 12.69
N VAL A 85 -1.41 -10.21 13.16
CA VAL A 85 -1.00 -11.45 12.50
C VAL A 85 -2.17 -12.44 12.43
N ASP A 86 -2.92 -12.59 13.52
CA ASP A 86 -4.05 -13.52 13.58
C ASP A 86 -5.20 -13.02 12.68
N VAL A 87 -5.43 -11.71 12.67
CA VAL A 87 -6.42 -11.08 11.78
C VAL A 87 -6.11 -11.37 10.31
N PHE A 88 -4.89 -11.06 9.87
CA PHE A 88 -4.51 -11.18 8.46
C PHE A 88 -4.27 -12.61 7.99
N SER A 89 -4.04 -13.57 8.92
CA SER A 89 -3.95 -15.01 8.59
C SER A 89 -5.30 -15.71 8.65
N SER A 90 -6.36 -15.05 9.07
CA SER A 90 -7.68 -15.65 9.25
C SER A 90 -8.37 -16.00 7.93
N ASP A 91 -9.23 -17.01 7.97
CA ASP A 91 -10.13 -17.32 6.85
C ASP A 91 -11.13 -16.19 6.59
N THR A 92 -11.48 -15.41 7.62
CA THR A 92 -12.35 -14.23 7.50
C THR A 92 -11.70 -13.16 6.62
N PHE A 93 -10.42 -12.84 6.82
CA PHE A 93 -9.72 -11.88 5.97
C PHE A 93 -9.60 -12.38 4.52
N ARG A 94 -9.35 -13.68 4.33
CA ARG A 94 -9.32 -14.29 2.99
C ARG A 94 -10.68 -14.21 2.29
N ALA A 95 -11.76 -14.54 3.01
CA ALA A 95 -13.13 -14.45 2.49
C ALA A 95 -13.47 -13.00 2.12
N PHE A 96 -13.18 -12.05 3.00
CA PHE A 96 -13.35 -10.62 2.74
C PHE A 96 -12.67 -10.18 1.44
N LEU A 97 -11.40 -10.54 1.21
CA LEU A 97 -10.70 -10.19 -0.02
C LEU A 97 -11.33 -10.87 -1.26
N THR A 98 -11.83 -12.10 -1.10
CA THR A 98 -12.52 -12.81 -2.19
C THR A 98 -13.82 -12.10 -2.57
N ASP A 99 -14.60 -11.67 -1.60
CA ASP A 99 -15.85 -10.94 -1.83
C ASP A 99 -15.56 -9.53 -2.41
N ALA A 100 -14.56 -8.83 -1.89
CA ALA A 100 -14.15 -7.52 -2.41
C ALA A 100 -13.72 -7.59 -3.89
N ARG A 101 -13.08 -8.67 -4.34
CA ARG A 101 -12.72 -8.89 -5.76
C ARG A 101 -13.91 -9.02 -6.70
N THR A 102 -15.11 -9.29 -6.19
CA THR A 102 -16.33 -9.32 -7.01
C THR A 102 -16.88 -7.92 -7.30
N VAL A 103 -16.47 -6.92 -6.52
CA VAL A 103 -16.98 -5.55 -6.56
C VAL A 103 -15.97 -4.58 -7.16
N TYR A 104 -14.69 -4.77 -6.85
CA TYR A 104 -13.62 -3.86 -7.25
C TYR A 104 -12.70 -4.48 -8.30
N ASP A 105 -12.35 -3.68 -9.32
CA ASP A 105 -11.37 -4.07 -10.34
C ASP A 105 -9.97 -4.24 -9.73
N ILE A 106 -9.62 -3.36 -8.77
CA ILE A 106 -8.30 -3.35 -8.12
C ILE A 106 -8.46 -3.10 -6.63
N ILE A 107 -7.79 -3.92 -5.83
CA ILE A 107 -7.67 -3.76 -4.39
C ILE A 107 -6.21 -3.39 -4.08
N ILE A 108 -6.00 -2.23 -3.48
CA ILE A 108 -4.69 -1.77 -3.05
C ILE A 108 -4.60 -1.91 -1.54
N ILE A 109 -3.58 -2.62 -1.05
CA ILE A 109 -3.38 -2.88 0.37
C ILE A 109 -2.15 -2.09 0.83
N ASP A 110 -2.35 -1.05 1.63
CA ASP A 110 -1.26 -0.34 2.31
C ASP A 110 -0.82 -1.13 3.55
N THR A 111 0.47 -1.43 3.64
CA THR A 111 1.00 -2.36 4.65
C THR A 111 2.05 -1.72 5.56
N PRO A 112 2.21 -2.20 6.79
CA PRO A 112 3.33 -1.80 7.62
C PRO A 112 4.68 -2.22 7.01
N PRO A 113 5.82 -1.68 7.51
CA PRO A 113 7.14 -2.02 7.00
C PRO A 113 7.51 -3.49 7.27
N VAL A 114 7.94 -4.24 6.24
CA VAL A 114 8.23 -5.68 6.33
C VAL A 114 9.35 -6.04 7.31
N LEU A 115 10.29 -5.12 7.54
CA LEU A 115 11.38 -5.31 8.51
C LEU A 115 10.98 -4.97 9.94
N ALA A 116 9.87 -4.24 10.14
CA ALA A 116 9.44 -3.81 11.46
C ALA A 116 8.52 -4.84 12.14
N VAL A 117 7.60 -5.43 11.36
CA VAL A 117 6.56 -6.32 11.89
C VAL A 117 6.25 -7.47 10.91
N PRO A 118 5.77 -8.62 11.42
CA PRO A 118 5.47 -9.77 10.59
C PRO A 118 4.21 -9.62 9.72
N ASP A 119 3.34 -8.68 10.05
CA ASP A 119 2.02 -8.48 9.45
C ASP A 119 2.08 -8.40 7.91
N SER A 120 3.03 -7.62 7.37
CA SER A 120 3.21 -7.47 5.91
C SER A 120 3.52 -8.78 5.19
N ARG A 121 4.20 -9.74 5.86
CA ARG A 121 4.51 -11.05 5.28
C ARG A 121 3.26 -11.92 5.19
N VAL A 122 2.39 -11.82 6.17
CA VAL A 122 1.11 -12.54 6.16
C VAL A 122 0.20 -11.96 5.08
N ILE A 123 0.07 -10.62 5.05
CA ILE A 123 -0.73 -9.91 4.03
C ILE A 123 -0.22 -10.24 2.61
N ALA A 124 1.09 -10.30 2.42
CA ALA A 124 1.71 -10.57 1.12
C ALA A 124 1.29 -11.90 0.47
N GLN A 125 0.86 -12.89 1.27
CA GLN A 125 0.38 -14.18 0.77
C GLN A 125 -0.98 -14.08 0.05
N HIS A 126 -1.71 -12.99 0.25
CA HIS A 126 -3.00 -12.74 -0.38
C HIS A 126 -2.91 -11.84 -1.63
N ALA A 127 -1.73 -11.28 -1.90
CA ALA A 127 -1.53 -10.33 -2.98
C ALA A 127 -1.17 -11.00 -4.31
N ASP A 128 -1.78 -10.56 -5.40
CA ASP A 128 -1.45 -11.01 -6.76
C ASP A 128 -0.16 -10.32 -7.27
N ALA A 129 0.12 -9.11 -6.78
CA ALA A 129 1.31 -8.33 -7.11
C ALA A 129 1.82 -7.55 -5.89
N ILE A 130 3.14 -7.47 -5.75
CA ILE A 130 3.79 -6.74 -4.66
C ILE A 130 4.72 -5.69 -5.23
N LEU A 131 4.46 -4.43 -4.89
CA LEU A 131 5.35 -3.32 -5.14
C LEU A 131 6.17 -3.03 -3.88
N TYR A 132 7.48 -3.18 -3.98
CA TYR A 132 8.39 -2.98 -2.87
C TYR A 132 8.98 -1.57 -2.88
N ALA A 133 8.58 -0.73 -1.92
CA ALA A 133 9.05 0.65 -1.83
C ALA A 133 10.47 0.73 -1.25
N VAL A 134 11.31 1.52 -1.90
CA VAL A 134 12.70 1.80 -1.50
C VAL A 134 12.92 3.30 -1.54
N LYS A 135 13.28 3.90 -0.41
CA LYS A 135 13.57 5.34 -0.36
C LYS A 135 14.93 5.62 -0.99
N TRP A 136 14.92 6.52 -2.00
CA TRP A 136 16.11 6.93 -2.70
C TRP A 136 17.17 7.53 -1.75
N ASN A 137 18.42 7.13 -1.94
CA ASN A 137 19.58 7.61 -1.19
C ASN A 137 19.46 7.52 0.35
N SER A 138 18.57 6.67 0.86
CA SER A 138 18.31 6.49 2.30
C SER A 138 18.27 5.02 2.70
N THR A 139 17.55 4.17 1.95
CA THR A 139 17.42 2.75 2.30
C THR A 139 18.73 2.00 2.01
N PRO A 140 19.39 1.40 3.02
CA PRO A 140 20.56 0.59 2.78
C PRO A 140 20.23 -0.63 1.91
N ARG A 141 21.14 -0.99 0.99
CA ARG A 141 20.95 -2.18 0.13
C ARG A 141 20.83 -3.48 0.94
N THR A 142 21.49 -3.56 2.09
CA THR A 142 21.36 -4.69 3.00
C THR A 142 19.97 -4.82 3.59
N ALA A 143 19.37 -3.72 4.04
CA ALA A 143 17.99 -3.69 4.53
C ALA A 143 16.97 -4.02 3.41
N MET A 144 17.19 -3.50 2.21
CA MET A 144 16.36 -3.84 1.05
C MET A 144 16.40 -5.36 0.78
N ARG A 145 17.60 -5.95 0.67
CA ARG A 145 17.75 -7.39 0.41
C ARG A 145 17.15 -8.24 1.52
N GLU A 146 17.32 -7.86 2.78
CA GLU A 146 16.74 -8.58 3.91
C GLU A 146 15.21 -8.55 3.88
N GLY A 147 14.60 -7.38 3.60
CA GLY A 147 13.16 -7.28 3.47
C GLY A 147 12.60 -8.11 2.29
N MET A 148 13.33 -8.17 1.17
CA MET A 148 12.97 -9.03 0.03
C MET A 148 13.06 -10.51 0.42
N ARG A 149 14.13 -10.91 1.09
CA ARG A 149 14.31 -12.28 1.57
C ARG A 149 13.19 -12.71 2.51
N LEU A 150 12.74 -11.83 3.41
CA LEU A 150 11.61 -12.12 4.29
C LEU A 150 10.30 -12.38 3.54
N LEU A 151 10.04 -11.69 2.43
CA LEU A 151 8.90 -11.95 1.58
C LEU A 151 9.04 -13.28 0.82
N GLU A 152 10.24 -13.62 0.36
CA GLU A 152 10.53 -14.90 -0.28
C GLU A 152 10.27 -16.09 0.65
N THR A 153 10.52 -15.96 1.97
CA THR A 153 10.26 -17.04 2.95
C THR A 153 8.79 -17.46 3.05
N VAL A 154 7.89 -16.59 2.62
CA VAL A 154 6.44 -16.84 2.59
C VAL A 154 5.91 -17.03 1.17
N ASN A 155 6.79 -17.32 0.22
CA ASN A 155 6.49 -17.48 -1.21
C ASN A 155 5.82 -16.26 -1.86
N ALA A 156 5.98 -15.08 -1.27
CA ALA A 156 5.43 -13.84 -1.79
C ALA A 156 6.37 -13.27 -2.87
N ARG A 157 5.88 -13.22 -4.11
CA ARG A 157 6.66 -12.76 -5.26
C ARG A 157 6.59 -11.24 -5.41
N ILE A 158 7.74 -10.58 -5.35
CA ILE A 158 7.86 -9.15 -5.62
C ILE A 158 7.74 -8.91 -7.12
N SER A 159 6.74 -8.12 -7.53
CA SER A 159 6.45 -7.81 -8.93
C SER A 159 7.27 -6.61 -9.43
N GLY A 160 7.66 -5.71 -8.53
CA GLY A 160 8.44 -4.53 -8.87
C GLY A 160 9.01 -3.78 -7.67
N LEU A 161 10.03 -2.97 -7.93
CA LEU A 161 10.60 -2.02 -6.99
C LEU A 161 10.15 -0.61 -7.35
N VAL A 162 9.72 0.16 -6.35
CA VAL A 162 9.38 1.58 -6.51
C VAL A 162 10.39 2.42 -5.75
N LEU A 163 11.14 3.23 -6.48
CA LEU A 163 12.06 4.19 -5.89
C LEU A 163 11.28 5.43 -5.48
N THR A 164 11.21 5.67 -4.18
CA THR A 164 10.38 6.74 -3.60
C THR A 164 11.22 7.93 -3.15
N GLN A 165 10.59 9.08 -2.99
CA GLN A 165 11.19 10.31 -2.46
C GLN A 165 12.49 10.70 -3.20
N VAL A 166 12.48 10.59 -4.53
CA VAL A 166 13.63 10.92 -5.39
C VAL A 166 13.82 12.44 -5.46
N ASP A 167 14.99 12.92 -5.09
CA ASP A 167 15.43 14.29 -5.36
C ASP A 167 16.05 14.34 -6.76
N LEU A 168 15.26 14.78 -7.73
CA LEU A 168 15.68 14.85 -9.14
C LEU A 168 16.93 15.72 -9.34
N LYS A 169 17.04 16.87 -8.63
CA LYS A 169 18.19 17.77 -8.75
C LYS A 169 19.47 17.12 -8.26
N ARG A 170 19.38 16.34 -7.17
CA ARG A 170 20.51 15.63 -6.61
C ARG A 170 20.86 14.39 -7.43
N MET A 171 19.85 13.72 -8.00
CA MET A 171 20.03 12.59 -8.90
C MET A 171 20.78 12.99 -10.18
N GLU A 172 20.46 14.12 -10.79
CA GLU A 172 21.16 14.70 -11.95
C GLU A 172 22.65 14.95 -11.65
N ARG A 173 22.95 15.51 -10.48
CA ARG A 173 24.35 15.77 -10.04
C ARG A 173 25.16 14.49 -9.78
N SER A 174 24.49 13.38 -9.52
CA SER A 174 25.15 12.08 -9.23
C SER A 174 25.48 11.28 -10.49
N GLY A 175 25.31 11.85 -11.68
CA GLY A 175 25.61 11.19 -12.96
C GLY A 175 24.52 10.22 -13.45
N TYR A 176 23.47 10.00 -12.67
CA TYR A 176 22.30 9.21 -13.08
C TYR A 176 21.34 9.98 -14.00
N GLY A 177 21.59 11.29 -14.20
CA GLY A 177 20.78 12.20 -15.02
C GLY A 177 20.92 12.04 -16.53
N ALA A 178 21.88 11.22 -17.01
CA ALA A 178 22.06 10.98 -18.45
C ALA A 178 20.82 10.36 -19.12
N TYR A 179 19.97 9.66 -18.37
CA TYR A 179 18.70 9.11 -18.89
C TYR A 179 17.59 10.16 -19.02
N GLY A 180 17.65 11.31 -18.32
CA GLY A 180 16.70 12.43 -18.44
C GLY A 180 16.82 13.19 -19.75
N GLN A 181 17.97 13.15 -20.44
CA GLN A 181 18.14 13.75 -21.76
C GLN A 181 17.40 13.00 -22.87
N TYR A 182 17.18 11.70 -22.72
CA TYR A 182 16.41 10.91 -23.72
C TYR A 182 14.91 11.18 -23.66
N GLY A 183 14.38 11.68 -22.51
CA GLY A 183 12.96 12.00 -22.37
C GLY A 183 12.57 13.39 -22.91
N LYS A 184 13.50 14.34 -22.96
CA LYS A 184 13.20 15.71 -23.43
C LYS A 184 12.91 15.80 -24.94
N GLY A 185 13.34 14.81 -25.73
CA GLY A 185 13.06 14.73 -27.17
C GLY A 185 11.73 14.08 -27.56
N TYR A 186 11.02 13.46 -26.59
CA TYR A 186 9.75 12.76 -26.87
C TYR A 186 8.49 13.54 -26.50
N TYR A 187 8.62 14.66 -25.78
CA TYR A 187 7.51 15.49 -25.31
C TYR A 187 7.55 16.95 -25.83
N SER A 188 8.33 17.22 -26.86
CA SER A 188 8.33 18.52 -27.56
C SER A 188 7.79 18.31 -28.97
N ASP A 189 6.44 18.29 -29.06
CA ASP A 189 5.64 18.68 -30.21
C ASP A 189 4.30 19.23 -29.71
#